data_035552df6b988e358223f30fc9c279b0
#
_entry.id   035552df6b988e358223f30fc9c279b0
#
_cell.length_a   1.000
_cell.length_b   1.000
_cell.length_c   1.000
_cell.angle_alpha   90.00
_cell.angle_beta   90.00
_cell.angle_gamma   90.00
#
_symmetry.space_group_name_H-M   'P 1'
#
loop_
_entity.id
_entity.type
_entity.pdbx_description
1 polymer ?
#
loop_
_entity_poly.entity_id
_entity_poly.type
_entity_poly.pdbx_seq_one_letter_code
_entity_poly.pdbx_strand_id
1 'polypeptide(L)'
;MEKRSIIIFRHGKSDWDANYSKDHDRPLSKRGINASKKMGKYLKGINIIPDIVISSTAIRTKTTAELAMKAGNWSSHFITDNRIYGCSSNLLLELTHLLDNSNKTVCFVGHEPTCSSFIS
;
A
#
# COMPACT_ATOMS: atom_id res chain seq x y z
N MET A 1 -2.87 26.14 -5.88
CA MET A 1 -2.12 24.92 -5.59
C MET A 1 -3.06 23.84 -5.10
N GLU A 2 -3.17 22.77 -5.84
CA GLU A 2 -4.06 21.68 -5.45
C GLU A 2 -3.46 20.86 -4.32
N LYS A 3 -4.30 20.52 -3.35
CA LYS A 3 -3.92 19.66 -2.25
C LYS A 3 -4.03 18.21 -2.66
N ARG A 4 -3.02 17.42 -2.32
CA ARG A 4 -3.05 15.97 -2.46
C ARG A 4 -3.18 15.33 -1.09
N SER A 5 -3.98 14.27 -1.02
CA SER A 5 -4.04 13.43 0.17
C SER A 5 -3.16 12.22 -0.05
N ILE A 6 -2.37 11.88 0.94
CA ILE A 6 -1.48 10.72 0.89
C ILE A 6 -1.91 9.77 1.97
N ILE A 7 -2.20 8.53 1.58
CA ILE A 7 -2.53 7.45 2.50
C ILE A 7 -1.31 6.52 2.57
N ILE A 8 -0.82 6.30 3.77
CA ILE A 8 0.28 5.36 4.00
C ILE A 8 -0.30 4.09 4.59
N PHE A 9 -0.15 3.00 3.86
CA PHE A 9 -0.75 1.72 4.21
C PHE A 9 0.37 0.72 4.44
N ARG A 10 0.54 0.29 5.67
CA ARG A 10 1.48 -0.78 5.98
C ARG A 10 0.83 -2.11 5.59
N HIS A 11 1.64 -3.04 5.03
CA HIS A 11 1.12 -4.37 4.70
C HIS A 11 0.53 -5.04 5.94
N GLY A 12 -0.41 -5.97 5.73
CA GLY A 12 -0.98 -6.77 6.80
C GLY A 12 0.06 -7.70 7.41
N LYS A 13 -0.32 -8.37 8.50
CA LYS A 13 0.58 -9.29 9.19
C LYS A 13 1.04 -10.40 8.26
N SER A 14 2.36 -10.58 8.14
CA SER A 14 2.93 -11.60 7.27
C SER A 14 3.06 -12.94 8.00
N ASP A 15 3.16 -14.02 7.20
CA ASP A 15 3.28 -15.38 7.71
C ASP A 15 4.76 -15.79 7.72
N TRP A 16 5.38 -15.72 8.90
CA TRP A 16 6.77 -16.09 9.06
C TRP A 16 7.01 -17.59 8.99
N ASP A 17 5.94 -18.39 9.17
CA ASP A 17 6.02 -19.85 9.14
C ASP A 17 5.79 -20.42 7.75
N ALA A 18 5.42 -19.57 6.78
CA ALA A 18 5.20 -20.02 5.41
C ALA A 18 6.51 -20.46 4.76
N ASN A 19 6.38 -21.35 3.78
CA ASN A 19 7.52 -21.80 3.00
C ASN A 19 7.84 -20.75 1.92
N TYR A 20 8.92 -20.03 2.11
CA TYR A 20 9.38 -19.02 1.15
C TYR A 20 10.90 -19.02 1.10
N SER A 21 11.49 -18.69 -0.06
CA SER A 21 12.95 -18.69 -0.23
C SER A 21 13.57 -17.34 0.07
N LYS A 22 12.86 -16.24 -0.18
CA LYS A 22 13.36 -14.88 0.04
C LYS A 22 12.33 -14.08 0.84
N ASP A 23 12.79 -13.12 1.65
CA ASP A 23 11.91 -12.24 2.40
C ASP A 23 10.88 -11.55 1.49
N HIS A 24 11.29 -11.16 0.29
CA HIS A 24 10.42 -10.54 -0.71
C HIS A 24 9.20 -11.40 -1.04
N ASP A 25 9.33 -12.71 -0.95
CA ASP A 25 8.28 -13.68 -1.29
C ASP A 25 7.44 -14.10 -0.08
N ARG A 26 7.72 -13.59 1.11
CA ARG A 26 6.96 -13.94 2.31
C ARG A 26 5.51 -13.45 2.19
N PRO A 27 4.52 -14.35 2.29
CA PRO A 27 3.12 -13.99 2.10
C PRO A 27 2.50 -13.40 3.37
N LEU A 28 1.27 -12.91 3.24
CA LEU A 28 0.46 -12.51 4.37
C LEU A 28 -0.01 -13.74 5.15
N SER A 29 -0.15 -13.58 6.47
CA SER A 29 -0.86 -14.54 7.29
C SER A 29 -2.36 -14.42 7.03
N LYS A 30 -3.13 -15.41 7.50
CA LYS A 30 -4.59 -15.37 7.42
C LYS A 30 -5.14 -14.11 8.10
N ARG A 31 -4.57 -13.72 9.23
CA ARG A 31 -4.93 -12.51 9.95
C ARG A 31 -4.65 -11.26 9.10
N GLY A 32 -3.52 -11.23 8.42
CA GLY A 32 -3.15 -10.14 7.53
C GLY A 32 -4.08 -10.02 6.34
N ILE A 33 -4.51 -11.16 5.77
CA ILE A 33 -5.48 -11.19 4.68
C ILE A 33 -6.80 -10.56 5.12
N ASN A 34 -7.32 -11.00 6.28
CA ASN A 34 -8.59 -10.49 6.79
C ASN A 34 -8.52 -9.00 7.13
N ALA A 35 -7.42 -8.56 7.73
CA ALA A 35 -7.22 -7.15 8.06
C ALA A 35 -7.16 -6.27 6.80
N SER A 36 -6.51 -6.75 5.75
CA SER A 36 -6.42 -6.02 4.48
C SER A 36 -7.80 -5.81 3.86
N LYS A 37 -8.63 -6.85 3.86
CA LYS A 37 -10.00 -6.77 3.36
C LYS A 37 -10.85 -5.79 4.16
N LYS A 38 -10.75 -5.85 5.49
CA LYS A 38 -11.48 -4.93 6.38
C LYS A 38 -11.10 -3.49 6.13
N MET A 39 -9.81 -3.21 5.95
CA MET A 39 -9.34 -1.85 5.71
C MET A 39 -9.87 -1.32 4.38
N GLY A 40 -9.88 -2.17 3.33
CA GLY A 40 -10.42 -1.77 2.04
C GLY A 40 -11.90 -1.38 2.13
N LYS A 41 -12.69 -2.17 2.84
CA LYS A 41 -14.10 -1.89 3.07
C LYS A 41 -14.30 -0.64 3.91
N TYR A 42 -13.46 -0.46 4.93
CA TYR A 42 -13.54 0.68 5.82
C TYR A 42 -13.33 2.00 5.06
N LEU A 43 -12.30 2.08 4.24
CA LEU A 43 -12.02 3.29 3.46
C LEU A 43 -13.13 3.58 2.47
N LYS A 44 -13.69 2.55 1.85
CA LYS A 44 -14.86 2.70 0.99
C LYS A 44 -16.05 3.27 1.77
N GLY A 45 -16.28 2.75 2.97
CA GLY A 45 -17.38 3.18 3.83
C GLY A 45 -17.32 4.64 4.23
N ILE A 46 -16.12 5.17 4.43
CA ILE A 46 -15.94 6.59 4.75
C ILE A 46 -15.65 7.44 3.51
N ASN A 47 -15.88 6.87 2.35
CA ASN A 47 -15.75 7.53 1.05
C ASN A 47 -14.35 8.07 0.77
N ILE A 48 -13.33 7.33 1.17
CA ILE A 48 -11.93 7.64 0.88
C ILE A 48 -11.38 6.54 -0.02
N ILE A 49 -11.39 6.80 -1.32
CA ILE A 49 -10.89 5.85 -2.31
C ILE A 49 -9.72 6.51 -3.04
N PRO A 50 -8.52 5.88 -3.02
CA PRO A 50 -7.39 6.44 -3.74
C PRO A 50 -7.63 6.48 -5.24
N ASP A 51 -7.06 7.47 -5.90
CA ASP A 51 -7.02 7.51 -7.36
C ASP A 51 -5.98 6.53 -7.89
N ILE A 52 -4.88 6.40 -7.16
CA ILE A 52 -3.80 5.49 -7.51
C ILE A 52 -3.27 4.81 -6.25
N VAL A 53 -2.95 3.52 -6.38
CA VAL A 53 -2.32 2.72 -5.33
C VAL A 53 -0.96 2.28 -5.85
N ILE A 54 0.09 2.64 -5.14
CA ILE A 54 1.46 2.30 -5.48
C ILE A 54 2.01 1.37 -4.40
N SER A 55 2.31 0.15 -4.78
CA SER A 55 2.76 -0.89 -3.85
C SER A 55 4.21 -1.26 -4.08
N SER A 56 4.89 -1.62 -3.00
CA SER A 56 6.14 -2.37 -3.08
C SER A 56 5.89 -3.66 -3.86
N THR A 57 6.93 -4.19 -4.49
CA THR A 57 6.85 -5.43 -5.26
C THR A 57 6.82 -6.69 -4.39
N ALA A 58 7.04 -6.59 -3.09
CA ALA A 58 6.95 -7.74 -2.18
C ALA A 58 5.55 -8.35 -2.20
N ILE A 59 5.46 -9.67 -2.05
CA ILE A 59 4.16 -10.37 -2.10
C ILE A 59 3.21 -9.85 -1.03
N ARG A 60 3.70 -9.65 0.20
CA ARG A 60 2.85 -9.20 1.31
C ARG A 60 2.24 -7.81 1.07
N THR A 61 2.95 -6.89 0.41
CA THR A 61 2.40 -5.57 0.10
C THR A 61 1.46 -5.60 -1.10
N LYS A 62 1.83 -6.31 -2.16
CA LYS A 62 0.96 -6.47 -3.33
C LYS A 62 -0.36 -7.11 -2.94
N THR A 63 -0.31 -8.18 -2.15
CA THR A 63 -1.51 -8.88 -1.71
C THR A 63 -2.39 -7.99 -0.84
N THR A 64 -1.77 -7.22 0.08
CA THR A 64 -2.51 -6.25 0.90
C THR A 64 -3.28 -5.27 0.02
N ALA A 65 -2.61 -4.69 -0.97
CA ALA A 65 -3.23 -3.73 -1.88
C ALA A 65 -4.36 -4.36 -2.68
N GLU A 66 -4.12 -5.51 -3.27
CA GLU A 66 -5.11 -6.21 -4.10
C GLU A 66 -6.35 -6.59 -3.31
N LEU A 67 -6.17 -7.11 -2.09
CA LEU A 67 -7.29 -7.51 -1.23
C LEU A 67 -8.11 -6.29 -0.79
N ALA A 68 -7.44 -5.19 -0.42
CA ALA A 68 -8.13 -3.97 -0.02
C ALA A 68 -8.94 -3.40 -1.19
N MET A 69 -8.34 -3.32 -2.36
CA MET A 69 -9.00 -2.80 -3.55
C MET A 69 -10.21 -3.64 -3.93
N LYS A 70 -10.07 -4.95 -3.91
CA LYS A 70 -11.15 -5.87 -4.27
C LYS A 70 -12.28 -5.83 -3.25
N ALA A 71 -11.95 -5.93 -1.96
CA ALA A 71 -12.95 -5.94 -0.90
C ALA A 71 -13.71 -4.62 -0.80
N GLY A 72 -13.01 -3.50 -1.02
CA GLY A 72 -13.61 -2.16 -0.99
C GLY A 72 -14.19 -1.72 -2.31
N ASN A 73 -14.03 -2.52 -3.36
CA ASN A 73 -14.46 -2.18 -4.71
C ASN A 73 -13.87 -0.83 -5.16
N TRP A 74 -12.58 -0.64 -4.97
CA TRP A 74 -11.88 0.58 -5.39
C TRP A 74 -11.65 0.58 -6.89
N SER A 75 -11.91 1.70 -7.54
CA SER A 75 -11.63 1.88 -8.97
C SER A 75 -10.24 2.45 -9.23
N SER A 76 -9.34 2.33 -8.26
CA SER A 76 -8.01 2.90 -8.29
C SER A 76 -7.13 2.31 -9.39
N HIS A 77 -6.24 3.12 -9.95
CA HIS A 77 -5.11 2.65 -10.73
C HIS A 77 -4.17 1.92 -9.78
N PHE A 78 -3.62 0.78 -10.22
CA PHE A 78 -2.68 0.01 -9.39
C PHE A 78 -1.36 -0.16 -10.12
N ILE A 79 -0.28 0.26 -9.47
CA ILE A 79 1.07 0.03 -9.98
C ILE A 79 1.97 -0.48 -8.84
N THR A 80 3.04 -1.15 -9.23
CA THR A 80 4.07 -1.58 -8.28
C THR A 80 5.38 -0.87 -8.62
N ASP A 81 6.19 -0.66 -7.58
CA ASP A 81 7.49 -0.03 -7.74
C ASP A 81 8.47 -0.70 -6.78
N ASN A 82 9.49 -1.36 -7.33
CA ASN A 82 10.46 -2.10 -6.51
C ASN A 82 11.29 -1.19 -5.61
N ARG A 83 11.36 0.10 -5.91
CA ARG A 83 12.10 1.06 -5.09
C ARG A 83 11.46 1.26 -3.71
N ILE A 84 10.17 0.96 -3.57
CA ILE A 84 9.47 1.09 -2.29
C ILE A 84 9.94 0.02 -1.29
N TYR A 85 10.39 -1.12 -1.79
CA TYR A 85 10.94 -2.17 -0.94
C TYR A 85 12.27 -1.72 -0.36
N GLY A 86 12.32 -1.46 0.94
CA GLY A 86 13.52 -0.99 1.62
C GLY A 86 13.90 0.46 1.37
N CYS A 87 12.99 1.28 0.85
CA CYS A 87 13.28 2.67 0.53
C CYS A 87 13.21 3.60 1.74
N SER A 88 13.65 4.84 1.55
CA SER A 88 13.48 5.92 2.52
C SER A 88 12.14 6.63 2.30
N SER A 89 11.70 7.40 3.30
CA SER A 89 10.48 8.20 3.19
C SER A 89 10.59 9.28 2.10
N ASN A 90 11.79 9.76 1.82
CA ASN A 90 12.01 10.78 0.79
C ASN A 90 11.61 10.27 -0.60
N LEU A 91 11.81 8.98 -0.87
CA LEU A 91 11.40 8.40 -2.15
C LEU A 91 9.89 8.48 -2.35
N LEU A 92 9.11 8.23 -1.29
CA LEU A 92 7.65 8.32 -1.40
C LEU A 92 7.20 9.73 -1.77
N LEU A 93 7.86 10.74 -1.22
CA LEU A 93 7.59 12.13 -1.55
C LEU A 93 7.94 12.44 -3.01
N GLU A 94 9.10 11.98 -3.46
CA GLU A 94 9.53 12.16 -4.85
C GLU A 94 8.55 11.51 -5.84
N LEU A 95 8.11 10.28 -5.54
CA LEU A 95 7.15 9.57 -6.38
C LEU A 95 5.83 10.34 -6.47
N THR A 96 5.40 10.92 -5.34
CA THR A 96 4.17 11.73 -5.31
C THR A 96 4.29 12.93 -6.25
N HIS A 97 5.44 13.59 -6.26
CA HIS A 97 5.65 14.76 -7.11
C HIS A 97 5.68 14.42 -8.61
N LEU A 98 6.02 13.18 -8.95
CA LEU A 98 6.08 12.73 -10.34
C LEU A 98 4.72 12.32 -10.88
N LEU A 99 3.72 12.18 -10.03
CA LEU A 99 2.40 11.74 -10.45
C LEU A 99 1.63 12.88 -11.14
N ASP A 100 0.73 12.47 -12.04
CA ASP A 100 -0.19 13.39 -12.70
C ASP A 100 -1.07 14.09 -11.64
N ASN A 101 -1.40 15.36 -11.89
CA ASN A 101 -2.22 16.16 -10.99
C ASN A 101 -3.64 15.63 -10.83
N SER A 102 -4.10 14.76 -11.73
CA SER A 102 -5.40 14.10 -11.61
C SER A 102 -5.42 13.11 -10.43
N ASN A 103 -4.25 12.65 -9.96
CA ASN A 103 -4.16 11.75 -8.81
C ASN A 103 -4.16 12.57 -7.51
N LYS A 104 -5.35 12.91 -7.03
CA LYS A 104 -5.52 13.74 -5.83
C LYS A 104 -5.34 12.97 -4.53
N THR A 105 -5.68 11.69 -4.54
CA THR A 105 -5.49 10.80 -3.38
C THR A 105 -4.57 9.65 -3.80
N VAL A 106 -3.42 9.58 -3.17
CA VAL A 106 -2.38 8.59 -3.47
C VAL A 106 -2.23 7.67 -2.28
N CYS A 107 -2.27 6.36 -2.52
CA CYS A 107 -2.05 5.36 -1.47
C CYS A 107 -0.75 4.63 -1.74
N PHE A 108 0.15 4.65 -0.76
CA PHE A 108 1.36 3.84 -0.80
C PHE A 108 1.19 2.63 0.12
N VAL A 109 1.49 1.45 -0.39
CA VAL A 109 1.50 0.23 0.41
C VAL A 109 2.95 -0.22 0.55
N GLY A 110 3.47 -0.14 1.75
CA GLY A 110 4.89 -0.35 2.01
C GLY A 110 5.17 -1.07 3.30
N HIS A 111 6.36 -0.84 3.82
CA HIS A 111 6.94 -1.55 4.95
C HIS A 111 7.38 -0.60 6.06
N GLU A 112 7.49 -1.13 7.28
CA GLU A 112 8.19 -0.45 8.35
C GLU A 112 9.72 -0.61 8.14
N PRO A 113 10.54 0.36 8.52
CA PRO A 113 10.17 1.59 9.21
C PRO A 113 9.76 2.76 8.30
N THR A 114 9.76 2.57 6.98
CA THR A 114 9.48 3.64 6.01
C THR A 114 8.12 4.29 6.26
N CYS A 115 7.08 3.50 6.52
CA CYS A 115 5.73 4.03 6.74
C CYS A 115 5.68 4.96 7.96
N SER A 116 6.22 4.53 9.09
CA SER A 116 6.26 5.36 10.30
C SER A 116 7.12 6.60 10.11
N SER A 117 8.25 6.47 9.43
CA SER A 117 9.16 7.57 9.16
C SER A 117 8.51 8.65 8.31
N PHE A 118 7.68 8.24 7.34
CA PHE A 118 6.98 9.18 6.46
C PHE A 118 5.93 9.99 7.23
N ILE A 119 5.23 9.35 8.17
CA ILE A 119 4.18 9.99 8.96
C ILE A 119 4.77 10.93 10.03
N SER A 120 5.91 10.56 10.58
CA SER A 120 6.60 11.36 11.60
C SER A 120 7.23 12.58 10.99
#